data_856d71d5f11c852de016e59198d3804a
#
_entry.id   856d71d5f11c852de016e59198d3804a
#
_cell.length_a   1.000
_cell.length_b   1.000
_cell.length_c   1.000
_cell.angle_alpha   90.00
_cell.angle_beta   90.00
_cell.angle_gamma   90.00
#
_symmetry.space_group_name_H-M   'P 1'
#
loop_
_entity.id
_entity.type
_entity.pdbx_description
1 polymer ?
#
loop_
_entity_poly.entity_id
_entity_poly.type
_entity_poly.pdbx_seq_one_letter_code
_entity_poly.pdbx_strand_id
1 'polypeptide(L)'
;MRTPRLGWRGHEGGVERVKSVRCRHLTSQTGASDVFRLAYLTPRQRHLWSLRLGGLSESDISRREDISRQSVHVILNVARDKISLALKEAAEVNRIQTRHLDVMKGILVGESLEFGHKVVVTYSPTNGIRIWYAHDDDCRECRVDKSWTKVIMKEAQERQVRLSDAELRLPPHKLAKLIFARILPGVEL
;
A
#
# COMPACT_ATOMS: atom_id res chain seq x y z
N MET A 1 28.38 39.57 45.27
CA MET A 1 27.45 38.66 44.65
C MET A 1 27.89 38.42 43.19
N ARG A 2 28.45 37.25 42.89
CA ARG A 2 28.98 36.90 41.58
C ARG A 2 28.04 35.89 40.95
N THR A 3 27.45 36.22 39.82
CA THR A 3 26.61 35.30 38.98
C THR A 3 27.53 34.39 38.20
N PRO A 4 27.29 33.06 38.15
CA PRO A 4 28.05 32.15 37.30
C PRO A 4 27.57 32.24 35.85
N ARG A 5 28.51 32.45 34.93
CA ARG A 5 28.27 32.31 33.48
C ARG A 5 28.22 30.81 33.11
N LEU A 6 27.10 30.33 32.66
CA LEU A 6 26.96 29.03 32.01
C LEU A 6 27.55 29.12 30.58
N GLY A 7 28.75 28.56 30.44
CA GLY A 7 29.40 28.41 29.15
C GLY A 7 28.82 27.18 28.42
N TRP A 8 28.15 27.44 27.31
CA TRP A 8 27.80 26.41 26.33
C TRP A 8 29.06 26.04 25.55
N ARG A 9 29.62 24.86 25.80
CA ARG A 9 30.65 24.27 24.93
C ARG A 9 29.91 23.63 23.75
N GLY A 10 30.14 24.18 22.55
CA GLY A 10 29.73 23.56 21.30
C GLY A 10 30.40 22.19 21.17
N HIS A 11 29.60 21.15 21.15
CA HIS A 11 30.04 19.86 20.64
C HIS A 11 29.96 19.94 19.11
N GLU A 12 31.13 19.97 18.49
CA GLU A 12 31.29 19.58 17.10
C GLU A 12 30.97 18.07 17.04
N GLY A 13 29.70 17.74 16.91
CA GLY A 13 29.22 16.39 16.66
C GLY A 13 29.40 16.06 15.19
N GLY A 14 30.36 15.18 14.90
CA GLY A 14 30.51 14.57 13.60
C GLY A 14 29.16 14.03 13.14
N VAL A 15 28.91 14.15 11.82
CA VAL A 15 27.78 13.54 11.14
C VAL A 15 27.89 12.03 11.39
N GLU A 16 27.23 11.57 12.45
CA GLU A 16 27.02 10.13 12.63
C GLU A 16 26.18 9.68 11.43
N ARG A 17 26.85 8.93 10.57
CA ARG A 17 26.22 8.18 9.49
C ARG A 17 25.03 7.46 10.09
N VAL A 18 23.82 7.91 9.76
CA VAL A 18 22.57 7.28 10.18
C VAL A 18 22.71 5.80 9.84
N LYS A 19 22.93 4.99 10.87
CA LYS A 19 23.00 3.55 10.74
C LYS A 19 21.72 3.12 10.08
N SER A 20 21.83 2.39 8.98
CA SER A 20 20.76 1.85 8.16
C SER A 20 19.53 1.55 9.02
N VAL A 21 18.45 2.25 8.73
CA VAL A 21 17.15 1.91 9.31
C VAL A 21 16.95 0.45 8.94
N ARG A 22 17.10 -0.45 9.92
CA ARG A 22 16.74 -1.86 9.72
C ARG A 22 15.35 -1.82 9.12
N CYS A 23 15.21 -2.41 7.92
CA CYS A 23 13.90 -2.73 7.39
C CYS A 23 13.21 -3.55 8.48
N ARG A 24 12.55 -2.88 9.41
CA ARG A 24 11.61 -3.58 10.28
C ARG A 24 10.52 -4.00 9.34
N HIS A 25 10.67 -5.21 8.82
CA HIS A 25 9.51 -5.91 8.33
C HIS A 25 8.48 -5.75 9.44
N LEU A 26 7.49 -4.90 9.20
CA LEU A 26 6.26 -5.01 9.94
C LEU A 26 5.77 -6.41 9.61
N THR A 27 6.29 -7.39 10.36
CA THR A 27 5.66 -8.70 10.45
C THR A 27 4.23 -8.36 10.78
N SER A 28 3.38 -8.50 9.78
CA SER A 28 1.96 -8.41 9.91
C SER A 28 1.59 -9.19 11.16
N GLN A 29 1.38 -8.48 12.27
CA GLN A 29 0.71 -9.09 13.40
C GLN A 29 -0.67 -9.46 12.86
N THR A 30 -0.89 -10.74 12.68
CA THR A 30 -2.07 -11.34 12.08
C THR A 30 -3.40 -10.85 12.67
N GLY A 31 -3.39 -10.27 13.86
CA GLY A 31 -4.57 -9.70 14.49
C GLY A 31 -5.07 -8.37 13.92
N ALA A 32 -4.19 -7.45 13.53
CA ALA A 32 -4.61 -6.12 13.05
C ALA A 32 -5.16 -6.19 11.62
N SER A 33 -4.59 -7.03 10.75
CA SER A 33 -5.05 -7.16 9.37
C SER A 33 -6.44 -7.80 9.28
N ASP A 34 -6.82 -8.67 10.20
CA ASP A 34 -8.14 -9.32 10.18
C ASP A 34 -9.26 -8.40 10.67
N VAL A 35 -8.99 -7.52 11.63
CA VAL A 35 -9.95 -6.51 12.08
C VAL A 35 -10.26 -5.51 10.95
N PHE A 36 -9.25 -5.02 10.23
CA PHE A 36 -9.47 -4.15 9.07
C PHE A 36 -10.21 -4.85 7.93
N ARG A 37 -9.95 -6.15 7.69
CA ARG A 37 -10.66 -6.93 6.66
C ARG A 37 -12.14 -7.08 6.95
N LEU A 38 -12.54 -7.25 8.20
CA LEU A 38 -13.93 -7.48 8.61
C LEU A 38 -14.73 -6.19 8.79
N ALA A 39 -14.08 -5.09 9.18
CA ALA A 39 -14.78 -3.86 9.53
C ALA A 39 -15.24 -3.03 8.32
N TYR A 40 -14.58 -3.13 7.15
CA TYR A 40 -14.79 -2.19 6.06
C TYR A 40 -15.73 -2.68 4.96
N LEU A 41 -15.61 -3.90 4.46
CA LEU A 41 -16.49 -4.42 3.41
C LEU A 41 -17.29 -5.63 3.86
N THR A 42 -18.59 -5.64 3.56
CA THR A 42 -19.39 -6.87 3.67
C THR A 42 -18.88 -7.91 2.65
N PRO A 43 -19.18 -9.22 2.85
CA PRO A 43 -18.81 -10.26 1.89
C PRO A 43 -19.28 -9.94 0.46
N ARG A 44 -20.52 -9.40 0.33
CA ARG A 44 -21.07 -9.02 -0.97
C ARG A 44 -20.32 -7.84 -1.60
N GLN A 45 -20.01 -6.79 -0.82
CA GLN A 45 -19.22 -5.66 -1.29
C GLN A 45 -17.83 -6.09 -1.75
N ARG A 46 -17.16 -6.95 -0.97
CA ARG A 46 -15.84 -7.48 -1.30
C ARG A 46 -15.86 -8.29 -2.59
N HIS A 47 -16.86 -9.13 -2.77
CA HIS A 47 -17.03 -9.93 -3.96
C HIS A 47 -17.18 -9.06 -5.21
N LEU A 48 -18.13 -8.12 -5.21
CA LEU A 48 -18.37 -7.22 -6.36
C LEU A 48 -17.15 -6.31 -6.61
N TRP A 49 -16.49 -5.85 -5.55
CA TRP A 49 -15.25 -5.09 -5.66
C TRP A 49 -14.12 -5.90 -6.31
N SER A 50 -13.97 -7.18 -5.96
CA SER A 50 -12.99 -8.08 -6.59
C SER A 50 -13.24 -8.20 -8.10
N LEU A 51 -14.48 -8.35 -8.52
CA LEU A 51 -14.85 -8.40 -9.95
C LEU A 51 -14.52 -7.07 -10.65
N ARG A 52 -14.81 -5.94 -10.00
CA ARG A 52 -14.52 -4.61 -10.53
C ARG A 52 -13.02 -4.35 -10.64
N LEU A 53 -12.25 -4.71 -9.63
CA LEU A 53 -10.80 -4.60 -9.62
C LEU A 53 -10.16 -5.47 -10.72
N GLY A 54 -10.74 -6.64 -11.00
CA GLY A 54 -10.40 -7.51 -12.10
C GLY A 54 -10.85 -7.03 -13.48
N GLY A 55 -11.31 -5.77 -13.62
CA GLY A 55 -11.59 -5.12 -14.90
C GLY A 55 -13.02 -5.27 -15.44
N LEU A 56 -13.92 -5.97 -14.75
CA LEU A 56 -15.31 -6.11 -15.22
C LEU A 56 -16.05 -4.76 -15.11
N SER A 57 -16.85 -4.44 -16.12
CA SER A 57 -17.78 -3.31 -16.04
C SER A 57 -18.96 -3.60 -15.11
N GLU A 58 -19.67 -2.56 -14.64
CA GLU A 58 -20.89 -2.74 -13.84
C GLU A 58 -21.96 -3.56 -14.59
N SER A 59 -22.02 -3.43 -15.90
CA SER A 59 -22.92 -4.22 -16.76
C SER A 59 -22.54 -5.69 -16.84
N ASP A 60 -21.22 -5.99 -16.89
CA ASP A 60 -20.74 -7.37 -16.88
C ASP A 60 -20.98 -8.03 -15.53
N ILE A 61 -20.73 -7.29 -14.44
CA ILE A 61 -21.02 -7.72 -13.09
C ILE A 61 -22.51 -7.99 -12.90
N SER A 62 -23.36 -7.11 -13.37
CA SER A 62 -24.83 -7.25 -13.33
C SER A 62 -25.29 -8.55 -13.99
N ARG A 63 -24.81 -8.83 -15.19
CA ARG A 63 -25.13 -10.08 -15.93
C ARG A 63 -24.59 -11.32 -15.22
N ARG A 64 -23.38 -11.25 -14.72
CA ARG A 64 -22.72 -12.38 -14.05
C ARG A 64 -23.37 -12.76 -12.73
N GLU A 65 -23.80 -11.76 -11.96
CA GLU A 65 -24.32 -11.93 -10.61
C GLU A 65 -25.85 -12.00 -10.56
N ASP A 66 -26.51 -11.89 -11.72
CA ASP A 66 -27.98 -11.87 -11.88
C ASP A 66 -28.66 -10.84 -10.95
N ILE A 67 -28.15 -9.61 -10.97
CA ILE A 67 -28.71 -8.47 -10.23
C ILE A 67 -28.76 -7.23 -11.12
N SER A 68 -29.62 -6.26 -10.78
CA SER A 68 -29.73 -5.03 -11.58
C SER A 68 -28.40 -4.25 -11.58
N ARG A 69 -28.10 -3.56 -12.69
CA ARG A 69 -26.94 -2.67 -12.78
C ARG A 69 -26.99 -1.58 -11.70
N GLN A 70 -28.19 -1.09 -11.38
CA GLN A 70 -28.37 -0.10 -10.32
C GLN A 70 -27.95 -0.67 -8.96
N SER A 71 -28.27 -1.92 -8.64
CA SER A 71 -27.85 -2.59 -7.42
C SER A 71 -26.32 -2.73 -7.37
N VAL A 72 -25.68 -3.12 -8.50
CA VAL A 72 -24.21 -3.17 -8.60
C VAL A 72 -23.61 -1.80 -8.30
N HIS A 73 -24.15 -0.75 -8.95
CA HIS A 73 -23.69 0.63 -8.77
C HIS A 73 -23.72 1.08 -7.30
N VAL A 74 -24.87 0.88 -6.63
CA VAL A 74 -25.03 1.25 -5.21
C VAL A 74 -24.04 0.50 -4.33
N ILE A 75 -23.90 -0.83 -4.49
CA ILE A 75 -23.00 -1.64 -3.69
C ILE A 75 -21.54 -1.22 -3.90
N LEU A 76 -21.12 -0.96 -5.14
CA LEU A 76 -19.77 -0.52 -5.46
C LEU A 76 -19.47 0.89 -4.94
N ASN A 77 -20.45 1.81 -4.97
CA ASN A 77 -20.28 3.14 -4.39
C ASN A 77 -20.01 3.07 -2.89
N VAL A 78 -20.84 2.33 -2.15
CA VAL A 78 -20.61 2.11 -0.71
C VAL A 78 -19.25 1.45 -0.44
N ALA A 79 -18.85 0.49 -1.28
CA ALA A 79 -17.53 -0.14 -1.16
C ALA A 79 -16.40 0.87 -1.37
N ARG A 80 -16.51 1.73 -2.39
CA ARG A 80 -15.52 2.80 -2.66
C ARG A 80 -15.35 3.76 -1.50
N ASP A 81 -16.47 4.22 -0.92
CA ASP A 81 -16.42 5.16 0.19
C ASP A 81 -15.70 4.55 1.39
N LYS A 82 -16.00 3.28 1.70
CA LYS A 82 -15.34 2.54 2.78
C LYS A 82 -13.85 2.32 2.51
N ILE A 83 -13.48 1.97 1.28
CA ILE A 83 -12.07 1.79 0.88
C ILE A 83 -11.33 3.12 0.93
N SER A 84 -11.94 4.21 0.45
CA SER A 84 -11.37 5.55 0.53
C SER A 84 -11.06 5.95 1.96
N LEU A 85 -12.01 5.70 2.87
CA LEU A 85 -11.82 5.97 4.30
C LEU A 85 -10.69 5.12 4.87
N ALA A 86 -10.69 3.82 4.62
CA ALA A 86 -9.67 2.89 5.12
C ALA A 86 -8.25 3.26 4.66
N LEU A 87 -8.10 3.66 3.38
CA LEU A 87 -6.80 4.08 2.84
C LEU A 87 -6.30 5.37 3.51
N LYS A 88 -7.21 6.36 3.72
CA LYS A 88 -6.89 7.62 4.39
C LYS A 88 -6.52 7.41 5.86
N GLU A 89 -7.29 6.63 6.59
CA GLU A 89 -7.01 6.28 7.99
C GLU A 89 -5.66 5.54 8.11
N ALA A 90 -5.38 4.58 7.21
CA ALA A 90 -4.09 3.90 7.19
C ALA A 90 -2.93 4.86 6.93
N ALA A 91 -3.10 5.83 6.03
CA ALA A 91 -2.11 6.85 5.77
C ALA A 91 -1.90 7.76 6.99
N GLU A 92 -2.98 8.22 7.62
CA GLU A 92 -2.92 9.10 8.78
C GLU A 92 -2.22 8.44 9.98
N VAL A 93 -2.64 7.23 10.34
CA VAL A 93 -2.05 6.45 11.46
C VAL A 93 -0.56 6.19 11.24
N ASN A 94 -0.13 6.01 9.99
CA ASN A 94 1.27 5.77 9.64
C ASN A 94 2.04 7.06 9.26
N ARG A 95 1.45 8.24 9.53
CA ARG A 95 2.07 9.55 9.26
C ARG A 95 2.53 9.69 7.81
N ILE A 96 1.69 9.25 6.86
CA ILE A 96 1.93 9.32 5.43
C ILE A 96 1.19 10.55 4.89
N GLN A 97 1.94 11.48 4.31
CA GLN A 97 1.37 12.61 3.60
C GLN A 97 0.84 12.14 2.25
N THR A 98 -0.48 12.13 2.09
CA THR A 98 -1.13 11.72 0.83
C THR A 98 -0.79 12.68 -0.30
N ARG A 99 -0.34 12.13 -1.43
CA ARG A 99 -0.06 12.86 -2.69
C ARG A 99 -1.09 12.53 -3.77
N HIS A 100 -1.51 11.27 -3.86
CA HIS A 100 -2.46 10.79 -4.85
C HIS A 100 -3.36 9.71 -4.26
N LEU A 101 -4.64 9.70 -4.64
CA LEU A 101 -5.61 8.67 -4.24
C LEU A 101 -6.43 8.23 -5.45
N ASP A 102 -6.27 6.98 -5.85
CA ASP A 102 -7.11 6.30 -6.83
C ASP A 102 -7.98 5.25 -6.14
N VAL A 103 -9.18 5.67 -5.75
CA VAL A 103 -10.12 4.79 -5.04
C VAL A 103 -10.58 3.65 -5.93
N MET A 104 -10.70 3.87 -7.26
CA MET A 104 -11.15 2.83 -8.20
C MET A 104 -10.16 1.67 -8.29
N LYS A 105 -8.90 1.94 -8.06
CA LYS A 105 -7.83 0.94 -7.99
C LYS A 105 -7.53 0.49 -6.56
N GLY A 106 -8.15 1.14 -5.56
CA GLY A 106 -7.88 0.88 -4.14
C GLY A 106 -6.44 1.21 -3.76
N ILE A 107 -5.92 2.36 -4.22
CA ILE A 107 -4.52 2.75 -4.03
C ILE A 107 -4.42 4.21 -3.59
N LEU A 108 -3.55 4.44 -2.59
CA LEU A 108 -3.10 5.75 -2.17
C LEU A 108 -1.58 5.81 -2.29
N VAL A 109 -1.07 6.90 -2.87
CA VAL A 109 0.38 7.18 -2.94
C VAL A 109 0.67 8.40 -2.08
N GLY A 110 1.74 8.32 -1.33
CA GLY A 110 2.15 9.39 -0.43
C GLY A 110 3.64 9.33 -0.10
N GLU A 111 3.99 10.08 0.92
CA GLU A 111 5.35 10.18 1.44
C GLU A 111 5.31 10.03 2.96
N SER A 112 6.16 9.17 3.50
CA SER A 112 6.32 9.01 4.93
C SER A 112 6.97 10.24 5.54
N LEU A 113 6.28 10.90 6.48
CA LEU A 113 6.82 12.04 7.20
C LEU A 113 7.97 11.66 8.16
N GLU A 114 8.05 10.38 8.51
CA GLU A 114 9.09 9.88 9.42
C GLU A 114 10.37 9.50 8.67
N PHE A 115 10.23 8.89 7.48
CA PHE A 115 11.37 8.33 6.75
C PHE A 115 11.71 9.09 5.47
N GLY A 116 10.88 10.01 5.01
CA GLY A 116 11.06 10.74 3.74
C GLY A 116 10.98 9.85 2.49
N HIS A 117 10.46 8.62 2.64
CA HIS A 117 10.33 7.68 1.53
C HIS A 117 8.95 7.74 0.88
N LYS A 118 8.90 7.50 -0.42
CA LYS A 118 7.64 7.29 -1.12
C LYS A 118 6.96 6.02 -0.61
N VAL A 119 5.65 6.09 -0.49
CA VAL A 119 4.82 5.02 0.07
C VAL A 119 3.62 4.77 -0.81
N VAL A 120 3.31 3.51 -1.04
CA VAL A 120 2.05 3.07 -1.65
C VAL A 120 1.22 2.36 -0.60
N VAL A 121 -0.01 2.79 -0.38
CA VAL A 121 -0.99 2.09 0.46
C VAL A 121 -2.00 1.45 -0.46
N THR A 122 -2.21 0.15 -0.34
CA THR A 122 -3.17 -0.60 -1.17
C THR A 122 -4.27 -1.21 -0.32
N TYR A 123 -5.47 -1.28 -0.89
CA TYR A 123 -6.52 -2.19 -0.44
C TYR A 123 -6.72 -3.28 -1.50
N SER A 124 -6.64 -4.52 -1.08
CA SER A 124 -6.96 -5.68 -1.90
C SER A 124 -7.97 -6.59 -1.21
N PRO A 125 -8.88 -7.24 -1.96
CA PRO A 125 -9.82 -8.21 -1.39
C PRO A 125 -9.15 -9.35 -0.62
N THR A 126 -7.98 -9.79 -1.08
CA THR A 126 -7.21 -10.89 -0.47
C THR A 126 -6.30 -10.42 0.66
N ASN A 127 -5.55 -9.33 0.43
CA ASN A 127 -4.50 -8.90 1.38
C ASN A 127 -5.00 -7.88 2.42
N GLY A 128 -6.19 -7.28 2.22
CA GLY A 128 -6.65 -6.15 3.03
C GLY A 128 -5.83 -4.87 2.74
N ILE A 129 -5.63 -4.05 3.76
CA ILE A 129 -4.74 -2.88 3.69
C ILE A 129 -3.29 -3.33 3.79
N ARG A 130 -2.45 -2.82 2.87
CA ARG A 130 -0.99 -3.01 2.87
C ARG A 130 -0.28 -1.69 2.63
N ILE A 131 0.86 -1.52 3.28
CA ILE A 131 1.71 -0.35 3.15
C ILE A 131 3.06 -0.79 2.58
N TRP A 132 3.46 -0.16 1.49
CA TRP A 132 4.66 -0.47 0.72
C TRP A 132 5.57 0.74 0.74
N TYR A 133 6.69 0.65 1.42
CA TYR A 133 7.71 1.69 1.43
C TYR A 133 8.68 1.50 0.27
N ALA A 134 9.00 2.58 -0.44
CA ALA A 134 10.06 2.54 -1.43
C ALA A 134 11.39 2.28 -0.73
N HIS A 135 12.19 1.39 -1.30
CA HIS A 135 13.52 1.05 -0.82
C HIS A 135 14.57 1.45 -1.84
N ASP A 136 15.76 1.77 -1.36
CA ASP A 136 16.93 1.88 -2.22
C ASP A 136 17.26 0.51 -2.84
N ASP A 137 17.82 0.53 -4.05
CA ASP A 137 18.06 -0.66 -4.87
C ASP A 137 18.99 -1.71 -4.23
N ASP A 138 19.69 -1.38 -3.15
CA ASP A 138 20.68 -2.23 -2.47
C ASP A 138 20.21 -2.86 -1.15
N CYS A 139 18.92 -2.88 -0.89
CA CYS A 139 18.40 -3.52 0.33
C CYS A 139 18.70 -5.03 0.35
N ARG A 140 19.74 -5.43 1.11
CA ARG A 140 20.14 -6.84 1.25
C ARG A 140 19.08 -7.69 1.94
N GLU A 141 18.32 -7.11 2.87
CA GLU A 141 17.27 -7.81 3.61
C GLU A 141 16.09 -8.19 2.70
N CYS A 142 15.75 -7.33 1.72
CA CYS A 142 14.70 -7.61 0.75
C CYS A 142 15.05 -8.74 -0.24
N ARG A 143 16.32 -9.12 -0.35
CA ARG A 143 16.75 -10.24 -1.21
C ARG A 143 16.48 -11.60 -0.58
N VAL A 144 16.34 -11.67 0.74
CA VAL A 144 16.25 -12.93 1.50
C VAL A 144 14.80 -13.34 1.75
N ASP A 145 13.89 -12.39 1.95
CA ASP A 145 12.49 -12.69 2.29
C ASP A 145 11.61 -12.84 1.06
N LYS A 146 11.42 -14.09 0.63
CA LYS A 146 10.54 -14.43 -0.48
C LYS A 146 9.04 -14.40 -0.13
N SER A 147 8.67 -14.21 1.14
CA SER A 147 7.26 -14.18 1.56
C SER A 147 6.51 -13.00 0.91
N TRP A 148 7.18 -11.86 0.76
CA TRP A 148 6.65 -10.67 0.10
C TRP A 148 6.36 -10.86 -1.38
N THR A 149 7.10 -11.75 -2.06
CA THR A 149 6.83 -12.07 -3.47
C THR A 149 5.41 -12.60 -3.65
N LYS A 150 4.94 -13.47 -2.74
CA LYS A 150 3.57 -14.00 -2.81
C LYS A 150 2.51 -12.92 -2.62
N VAL A 151 2.75 -11.98 -1.72
CA VAL A 151 1.81 -10.88 -1.43
C VAL A 151 1.73 -9.92 -2.62
N ILE A 152 2.87 -9.49 -3.17
CA ILE A 152 2.89 -8.58 -4.32
C ILE A 152 2.36 -9.24 -5.60
N MET A 153 2.55 -10.55 -5.77
CA MET A 153 1.96 -11.31 -6.87
C MET A 153 0.43 -11.35 -6.79
N LYS A 154 -0.13 -11.40 -5.59
CA LYS A 154 -1.59 -11.28 -5.40
C LYS A 154 -2.11 -9.90 -5.79
N GLU A 155 -1.39 -8.82 -5.45
CA GLU A 155 -1.72 -7.46 -5.92
C GLU A 155 -1.75 -7.39 -7.45
N ALA A 156 -0.74 -7.97 -8.12
CA ALA A 156 -0.68 -8.03 -9.58
C ALA A 156 -1.85 -8.83 -10.17
N GLN A 157 -2.11 -10.02 -9.62
CA GLN A 157 -3.16 -10.91 -10.10
C GLN A 157 -4.55 -10.28 -9.99
N GLU A 158 -4.88 -9.67 -8.83
CA GLU A 158 -6.19 -9.04 -8.61
C GLU A 158 -6.44 -7.85 -9.53
N ARG A 159 -5.36 -7.16 -9.98
CA ARG A 159 -5.43 -6.02 -10.91
C ARG A 159 -5.07 -6.40 -12.35
N GLN A 160 -4.98 -7.69 -12.65
CA GLN A 160 -4.67 -8.24 -13.98
C GLN A 160 -3.38 -7.67 -14.60
N VAL A 161 -2.38 -7.35 -13.77
CA VAL A 161 -1.06 -6.96 -14.24
C VAL A 161 -0.33 -8.20 -14.76
N ARG A 162 -0.06 -8.22 -16.06
CA ARG A 162 0.71 -9.31 -16.69
C ARG A 162 2.19 -9.10 -16.43
N LEU A 163 2.87 -10.18 -16.06
CA LEU A 163 4.31 -10.22 -15.81
C LEU A 163 4.95 -11.28 -16.70
N SER A 164 6.10 -10.97 -17.25
CA SER A 164 6.93 -11.93 -17.99
C SER A 164 7.74 -12.82 -17.02
N ASP A 165 8.24 -13.95 -17.51
CA ASP A 165 9.08 -14.86 -16.72
C ASP A 165 10.37 -14.18 -16.20
N ALA A 166 10.91 -13.23 -16.94
CA ALA A 166 12.07 -12.43 -16.51
C ALA A 166 11.72 -11.52 -15.33
N GLU A 167 10.54 -10.88 -15.36
CA GLU A 167 10.07 -10.00 -14.29
C GLU A 167 9.72 -10.76 -13.01
N LEU A 168 9.21 -11.98 -13.12
CA LEU A 168 8.94 -12.85 -11.98
C LEU A 168 10.19 -13.23 -11.17
N ARG A 169 11.37 -13.09 -11.77
CA ARG A 169 12.68 -13.35 -11.13
C ARG A 169 13.26 -12.12 -10.42
N LEU A 170 12.61 -10.95 -10.57
CA LEU A 170 13.06 -9.74 -9.90
C LEU A 170 12.96 -9.85 -8.38
N PRO A 171 13.85 -9.17 -7.64
CA PRO A 171 13.70 -9.01 -6.20
C PRO A 171 12.35 -8.35 -5.85
N PRO A 172 11.75 -8.67 -4.68
CA PRO A 172 10.41 -8.20 -4.32
C PRO A 172 10.21 -6.68 -4.44
N HIS A 173 11.18 -5.87 -4.04
CA HIS A 173 11.10 -4.41 -4.12
C HIS A 173 11.05 -3.90 -5.57
N LYS A 174 11.86 -4.48 -6.48
CA LYS A 174 11.85 -4.13 -7.91
C LYS A 174 10.56 -4.60 -8.58
N LEU A 175 10.09 -5.78 -8.20
CA LEU A 175 8.81 -6.31 -8.67
C LEU A 175 7.65 -5.43 -8.21
N ALA A 176 7.63 -4.98 -6.95
CA ALA A 176 6.63 -4.08 -6.43
C ALA A 176 6.61 -2.74 -7.19
N LYS A 177 7.78 -2.11 -7.37
CA LYS A 177 7.93 -0.86 -8.13
C LYS A 177 7.40 -1.01 -9.56
N LEU A 178 7.74 -2.10 -10.25
CA LEU A 178 7.26 -2.40 -11.59
C LEU A 178 5.73 -2.55 -11.65
N ILE A 179 5.17 -3.33 -10.72
CA ILE A 179 3.74 -3.60 -10.66
C ILE A 179 2.97 -2.29 -10.41
N PHE A 180 3.38 -1.50 -9.42
CA PHE A 180 2.70 -0.25 -9.11
C PHE A 180 2.85 0.80 -10.23
N ALA A 181 3.99 0.87 -10.92
CA ALA A 181 4.15 1.74 -12.07
C ALA A 181 3.19 1.36 -13.23
N ARG A 182 2.88 0.07 -13.42
CA ARG A 182 1.87 -0.38 -14.39
C ARG A 182 0.44 -0.10 -13.95
N ILE A 183 0.18 -0.19 -12.65
CA ILE A 183 -1.16 0.11 -12.11
C ILE A 183 -1.44 1.60 -12.15
N LEU A 184 -0.44 2.44 -11.91
CA LEU A 184 -0.54 3.91 -11.80
C LEU A 184 0.36 4.60 -12.84
N PRO A 185 0.06 4.49 -14.15
CA PRO A 185 0.85 5.16 -15.16
C PRO A 185 0.80 6.68 -14.95
N GLY A 186 1.98 7.31 -14.97
CA GLY A 186 2.14 8.75 -14.77
C GLY A 186 2.21 9.22 -13.31
N VAL A 187 2.11 8.32 -12.34
CA VAL A 187 2.38 8.62 -10.94
C VAL A 187 3.82 8.24 -10.61
N GLU A 188 4.58 9.19 -10.10
CA GLU A 188 5.97 8.97 -9.71
C GLU A 188 6.04 8.20 -8.38
N LEU A 189 6.64 7.01 -8.41
CA LEU A 189 6.78 6.07 -7.29
C LEU A 189 8.22 6.05 -6.74
#